data_ff0d30fb36c0feeb7cf508934a5bbf82
#
_entry.id   ff0d30fb36c0feeb7cf508934a5bbf82
#
_cell.length_a   1.000
_cell.length_b   1.000
_cell.length_c   1.000
_cell.angle_alpha   90.00
_cell.angle_beta   90.00
_cell.angle_gamma   90.00
#
_symmetry.space_group_name_H-M   'P 1'
#
loop_
_entity.id
_entity.type
_entity.pdbx_description
1 polymer ?
#
loop_
_entity_poly.entity_id
_entity_poly.type
_entity_poly.pdbx_seq_one_letter_code
_entity_poly.pdbx_strand_id
1 'polypeptide(L)'
;MINTNEILDTIHMIDQQHLDVRTITMGISLLDCADPDPKAACQKIYDKITRRAEHLVATGEAIEREFGIPIVNKRISVTPMALVAGASETGSYVPFAVAMDNAAKSTGVNFIGGFSALVQKGATQADKKLIASIPEALAITDFVCSSVNVGSTRAGINMDAVAEMGRIIKDTAERTADRGGFGCAKLVVFCNAVEDNPFMAGAFHGVGEPDCIINVGVSGPGVVHHAHKDVKGQPFDVVAETIKKTAFRVTRMGQLVAQEASRRLGVPFGIVDLSLAPTPAIGDSVARILEEMGLETCGTHGTTAALALLNDAVKKGGVMASSHVGGLSGAFIPVSEDEGMIAAARSGALHLDKLEAMTCVCSVGLDMIAVPGDTTAATLSAIIADEAAIGMVNSKTTAVRLIPAPGKVVGDTVEFGGLLGSAPVMPVHAESSDAFVARGGRIPAPMQSLKN
;
A
#
# COMPACT_ATOMS: atom_id res chain seq x y z
N MET A 1 32.28 19.97 4.24
CA MET A 1 32.87 19.87 2.88
C MET A 1 31.99 18.91 2.09
N ILE A 2 31.45 19.33 0.97
CA ILE A 2 30.66 18.44 0.08
C ILE A 2 31.68 17.52 -0.58
N ASN A 3 31.48 16.21 -0.40
CA ASN A 3 32.34 15.20 -0.99
C ASN A 3 31.88 14.95 -2.44
N THR A 4 32.75 15.23 -3.42
CA THR A 4 32.42 15.06 -4.86
C THR A 4 31.95 13.65 -5.19
N ASN A 5 32.50 12.63 -4.50
CA ASN A 5 32.06 11.24 -4.70
C ASN A 5 30.62 11.02 -4.24
N GLU A 6 30.17 11.60 -3.14
CA GLU A 6 28.80 11.50 -2.65
C GLU A 6 27.81 12.17 -3.60
N ILE A 7 28.21 13.25 -4.28
CA ILE A 7 27.38 13.89 -5.32
C ILE A 7 27.26 12.97 -6.53
N LEU A 8 28.37 12.40 -6.99
CA LEU A 8 28.37 11.47 -8.12
C LEU A 8 27.56 10.21 -7.81
N ASP A 9 27.69 9.65 -6.61
CA ASP A 9 26.91 8.51 -6.15
C ASP A 9 25.40 8.83 -6.17
N THR A 10 25.01 10.03 -5.75
CA THR A 10 23.60 10.46 -5.78
C THR A 10 23.08 10.55 -7.21
N ILE A 11 23.85 11.14 -8.12
CA ILE A 11 23.49 11.24 -9.55
C ILE A 11 23.34 9.83 -10.15
N HIS A 12 24.24 8.91 -9.85
CA HIS A 12 24.15 7.53 -10.29
C HIS A 12 22.91 6.80 -9.75
N MET A 13 22.56 7.02 -8.48
CA MET A 13 21.36 6.44 -7.88
C MET A 13 20.09 6.89 -8.63
N ILE A 14 20.02 8.15 -9.04
CA ILE A 14 18.85 8.71 -9.73
C ILE A 14 18.82 8.25 -11.19
N ASP A 15 19.92 8.46 -11.92
CA ASP A 15 19.99 8.32 -13.39
C ASP A 15 20.05 6.86 -13.85
N GLN A 16 20.73 5.98 -13.08
CA GLN A 16 21.02 4.60 -13.48
C GLN A 16 20.37 3.53 -12.61
N GLN A 17 19.98 3.85 -11.39
CA GLN A 17 19.55 2.88 -10.39
C GLN A 17 18.07 3.09 -9.95
N HIS A 18 17.32 3.91 -10.67
CA HIS A 18 15.90 4.14 -10.46
C HIS A 18 15.50 4.62 -9.05
N LEU A 19 16.36 5.43 -8.40
CA LEU A 19 15.98 6.11 -7.17
C LEU A 19 14.87 7.11 -7.48
N ASP A 20 13.75 6.98 -6.80
CA ASP A 20 12.66 7.94 -6.87
C ASP A 20 12.08 8.30 -5.50
N VAL A 21 11.50 9.49 -5.42
CA VAL A 21 10.50 9.80 -4.41
C VAL A 21 9.16 9.34 -4.97
N ARG A 22 8.70 8.20 -4.48
CA ARG A 22 7.49 7.57 -5.00
C ARG A 22 6.26 8.43 -4.80
N THR A 23 6.21 9.17 -3.69
CA THR A 23 5.09 10.06 -3.41
C THR A 23 5.42 11.15 -2.40
N ILE A 24 4.86 12.34 -2.63
CA ILE A 24 4.58 13.32 -1.57
C ILE A 24 3.09 13.21 -1.28
N THR A 25 2.73 12.85 -0.06
CA THR A 25 1.33 12.66 0.37
C THR A 25 0.98 13.69 1.44
N MET A 26 -0.08 14.46 1.18
CA MET A 26 -0.65 15.38 2.17
C MET A 26 -1.77 14.66 2.94
N GLY A 27 -1.57 14.47 4.23
CA GLY A 27 -2.62 14.02 5.15
C GLY A 27 -3.49 15.21 5.54
N ILE A 28 -4.82 15.07 5.49
CA ILE A 28 -5.78 16.14 5.81
C ILE A 28 -6.88 15.57 6.71
N SER A 29 -7.01 16.11 7.92
CA SER A 29 -8.15 15.80 8.79
C SER A 29 -9.44 16.41 8.22
N LEU A 30 -10.50 15.61 8.15
CA LEU A 30 -11.83 16.05 7.72
C LEU A 30 -12.87 15.99 8.84
N LEU A 31 -12.46 15.82 10.10
CA LEU A 31 -13.39 15.69 11.22
C LEU A 31 -14.30 16.91 11.40
N ASP A 32 -13.79 18.10 11.09
CA ASP A 32 -14.55 19.36 11.14
C ASP A 32 -15.52 19.56 9.94
N CYS A 33 -15.47 18.66 8.95
CA CYS A 33 -16.36 18.65 7.80
C CYS A 33 -17.67 17.87 8.07
N ALA A 34 -17.76 17.17 9.20
CA ALA A 34 -18.96 16.43 9.56
C ALA A 34 -20.20 17.35 9.64
N ASP A 35 -21.30 16.90 9.02
CA ASP A 35 -22.56 17.67 8.97
C ASP A 35 -23.75 16.72 8.84
N PRO A 36 -24.90 16.96 9.51
CA PRO A 36 -26.12 16.19 9.29
C PRO A 36 -26.64 16.26 7.84
N ASP A 37 -26.49 17.41 7.17
CA ASP A 37 -26.79 17.51 5.73
C ASP A 37 -25.63 16.96 4.91
N PRO A 38 -25.84 15.86 4.16
CA PRO A 38 -24.78 15.26 3.34
C PRO A 38 -24.26 16.18 2.24
N LYS A 39 -25.07 17.10 1.73
CA LYS A 39 -24.63 18.08 0.71
C LYS A 39 -23.67 19.11 1.32
N ALA A 40 -24.00 19.62 2.52
CA ALA A 40 -23.14 20.53 3.24
C ALA A 40 -21.82 19.85 3.64
N ALA A 41 -21.87 18.60 4.11
CA ALA A 41 -20.68 17.80 4.40
C ALA A 41 -19.77 17.63 3.17
N CYS A 42 -20.34 17.19 2.04
CA CYS A 42 -19.60 17.03 0.78
C CYS A 42 -18.95 18.34 0.31
N GLN A 43 -19.65 19.47 0.44
CA GLN A 43 -19.10 20.77 0.08
C GLN A 43 -17.93 21.18 0.99
N LYS A 44 -18.07 21.01 2.31
CA LYS A 44 -16.98 21.25 3.28
C LYS A 44 -15.75 20.40 2.99
N ILE A 45 -15.94 19.12 2.65
CA ILE A 45 -14.88 18.19 2.28
C ILE A 45 -14.15 18.70 1.04
N TYR A 46 -14.88 19.00 -0.03
CA TYR A 46 -14.32 19.55 -1.26
C TYR A 46 -13.52 20.83 -1.01
N ASP A 47 -14.12 21.80 -0.31
CA ASP A 47 -13.50 23.11 -0.03
C ASP A 47 -12.24 22.97 0.84
N LYS A 48 -12.25 22.09 1.86
CA LYS A 48 -11.10 21.90 2.72
C LYS A 48 -9.95 21.23 1.97
N ILE A 49 -10.21 20.17 1.21
CA ILE A 49 -9.19 19.48 0.43
C ILE A 49 -8.57 20.41 -0.61
N THR A 50 -9.39 21.09 -1.42
CA THR A 50 -8.90 21.97 -2.49
C THR A 50 -8.07 23.12 -1.93
N ARG A 51 -8.52 23.76 -0.84
CA ARG A 51 -7.76 24.82 -0.18
C ARG A 51 -6.43 24.35 0.40
N ARG A 52 -6.39 23.17 1.07
CA ARG A 52 -5.17 22.66 1.72
C ARG A 52 -4.14 22.18 0.70
N ALA A 53 -4.60 21.53 -0.36
CA ALA A 53 -3.73 20.92 -1.37
C ALA A 53 -3.52 21.79 -2.63
N GLU A 54 -3.98 23.03 -2.64
CA GLU A 54 -3.89 23.95 -3.78
C GLU A 54 -2.50 24.00 -4.42
N HIS A 55 -1.45 24.01 -3.60
CA HIS A 55 -0.07 24.13 -4.06
C HIS A 55 0.73 22.83 -4.03
N LEU A 56 0.12 21.69 -3.66
CA LEU A 56 0.82 20.43 -3.47
C LEU A 56 1.55 19.96 -4.74
N VAL A 57 0.83 19.90 -5.86
CA VAL A 57 1.37 19.41 -7.14
C VAL A 57 2.47 20.33 -7.65
N ALA A 58 2.21 21.64 -7.72
CA ALA A 58 3.18 22.63 -8.18
C ALA A 58 4.45 22.64 -7.32
N THR A 59 4.32 22.46 -5.99
CA THR A 59 5.46 22.36 -5.07
C THR A 59 6.26 21.09 -5.34
N GLY A 60 5.61 19.93 -5.51
CA GLY A 60 6.30 18.70 -5.85
C GLY A 60 7.10 18.79 -7.15
N GLU A 61 6.49 19.33 -8.21
CA GLU A 61 7.15 19.55 -9.50
C GLU A 61 8.31 20.56 -9.42
N ALA A 62 8.18 21.61 -8.60
CA ALA A 62 9.26 22.56 -8.39
C ALA A 62 10.46 21.93 -7.67
N ILE A 63 10.23 21.11 -6.64
CA ILE A 63 11.27 20.37 -5.93
C ILE A 63 11.96 19.36 -6.87
N GLU A 64 11.19 18.63 -7.67
CA GLU A 64 11.71 17.71 -8.68
C GLU A 64 12.66 18.39 -9.65
N ARG A 65 12.25 19.53 -10.22
CA ARG A 65 13.11 20.31 -11.14
C ARG A 65 14.37 20.87 -10.48
N GLU A 66 14.27 21.29 -9.23
CA GLU A 66 15.39 21.93 -8.51
C GLU A 66 16.40 20.92 -8.01
N PHE A 67 15.92 19.77 -7.49
CA PHE A 67 16.80 18.75 -6.91
C PHE A 67 17.22 17.67 -7.91
N GLY A 68 16.55 17.60 -9.07
CA GLY A 68 16.78 16.53 -10.06
C GLY A 68 16.32 15.15 -9.59
N ILE A 69 15.54 15.07 -8.52
CA ILE A 69 15.03 13.81 -7.96
C ILE A 69 13.60 13.60 -8.47
N PRO A 70 13.30 12.52 -9.21
CA PRO A 70 11.94 12.25 -9.67
C PRO A 70 10.95 12.14 -8.51
N ILE A 71 9.83 12.85 -8.59
CA ILE A 71 8.71 12.76 -7.64
C ILE A 71 7.49 12.24 -8.39
N VAL A 72 7.33 10.93 -8.36
CA VAL A 72 6.42 10.20 -9.28
C VAL A 72 4.96 10.55 -9.03
N ASN A 73 4.55 10.60 -7.75
CA ASN A 73 3.17 10.89 -7.38
C ASN A 73 3.06 12.04 -6.38
N LYS A 74 1.97 12.78 -6.47
CA LYS A 74 1.47 13.72 -5.48
C LYS A 74 0.11 13.21 -5.05
N ARG A 75 -0.09 12.92 -3.76
CA ARG A 75 -1.28 12.23 -3.25
C ARG A 75 -1.89 12.98 -2.06
N ILE A 76 -3.14 12.64 -1.78
CA ILE A 76 -3.84 13.08 -0.57
C ILE A 76 -4.31 11.83 0.18
N SER A 77 -4.22 11.86 1.52
CA SER A 77 -4.91 10.93 2.40
C SER A 77 -5.79 11.70 3.36
N VAL A 78 -7.02 11.23 3.57
CA VAL A 78 -7.97 11.93 4.46
C VAL A 78 -8.42 11.04 5.61
N THR A 79 -9.02 11.63 6.63
CA THR A 79 -9.66 10.90 7.72
C THR A 79 -10.57 9.79 7.17
N PRO A 80 -10.58 8.59 7.76
CA PRO A 80 -11.50 7.52 7.34
C PRO A 80 -12.93 8.03 7.20
N MET A 81 -13.45 7.99 5.99
CA MET A 81 -14.70 8.67 5.61
C MET A 81 -15.90 8.16 6.41
N ALA A 82 -15.88 6.90 6.89
CA ALA A 82 -16.93 6.39 7.77
C ALA A 82 -17.11 7.23 9.04
N LEU A 83 -16.03 7.83 9.58
CA LEU A 83 -16.08 8.68 10.76
C LEU A 83 -16.72 10.04 10.47
N VAL A 84 -16.51 10.58 9.31
CA VAL A 84 -17.01 11.90 8.90
C VAL A 84 -18.45 11.79 8.39
N ALA A 85 -18.69 10.88 7.45
CA ALA A 85 -20.00 10.67 6.83
C ALA A 85 -21.03 10.07 7.81
N GLY A 86 -20.57 9.49 8.91
CA GLY A 86 -21.44 8.93 9.97
C GLY A 86 -22.37 9.93 10.62
N ALA A 87 -22.04 11.23 10.57
CA ALA A 87 -22.90 12.31 11.06
C ALA A 87 -24.04 12.65 10.09
N SER A 88 -23.97 12.22 8.82
CA SER A 88 -24.90 12.65 7.78
C SER A 88 -26.09 11.70 7.62
N GLU A 89 -27.27 12.26 7.46
CA GLU A 89 -28.53 11.55 7.24
C GLU A 89 -28.67 11.16 5.75
N THR A 90 -28.01 10.08 5.35
CA THR A 90 -28.07 9.58 3.97
C THR A 90 -28.09 8.05 3.89
N GLY A 91 -28.65 7.49 2.82
CA GLY A 91 -28.68 6.05 2.55
C GLY A 91 -27.40 5.49 1.96
N SER A 92 -26.56 6.33 1.31
CA SER A 92 -25.33 5.92 0.64
C SER A 92 -24.22 6.97 0.83
N TYR A 93 -22.96 6.52 0.88
CA TYR A 93 -21.80 7.40 0.95
C TYR A 93 -21.08 7.59 -0.40
N VAL A 94 -21.64 7.12 -1.49
CA VAL A 94 -21.14 7.40 -2.85
C VAL A 94 -20.96 8.89 -3.12
N PRO A 95 -21.88 9.82 -2.73
CA PRO A 95 -21.65 11.25 -2.90
C PRO A 95 -20.38 11.80 -2.24
N PHE A 96 -19.96 11.22 -1.12
CA PHE A 96 -18.70 11.58 -0.45
C PHE A 96 -17.48 11.18 -1.28
N ALA A 97 -17.50 9.98 -1.88
CA ALA A 97 -16.45 9.55 -2.80
C ALA A 97 -16.38 10.48 -4.03
N VAL A 98 -17.52 10.90 -4.57
CA VAL A 98 -17.58 11.87 -5.69
C VAL A 98 -17.01 13.22 -5.28
N ALA A 99 -17.28 13.70 -4.07
CA ALA A 99 -16.70 14.96 -3.57
C ALA A 99 -15.17 14.86 -3.45
N MET A 100 -14.65 13.73 -2.95
CA MET A 100 -13.21 13.45 -2.89
C MET A 100 -12.58 13.40 -4.30
N ASP A 101 -13.22 12.71 -5.24
CA ASP A 101 -12.74 12.59 -6.62
C ASP A 101 -12.67 13.95 -7.33
N ASN A 102 -13.72 14.78 -7.16
CA ASN A 102 -13.75 16.13 -7.70
C ASN A 102 -12.64 17.02 -7.09
N ALA A 103 -12.38 16.89 -5.80
CA ALA A 103 -11.29 17.59 -5.13
C ALA A 103 -9.92 17.13 -5.65
N ALA A 104 -9.72 15.83 -5.87
CA ALA A 104 -8.51 15.27 -6.48
C ALA A 104 -8.30 15.80 -7.91
N LYS A 105 -9.35 15.84 -8.72
CA LYS A 105 -9.33 16.43 -10.08
C LYS A 105 -8.95 17.91 -10.04
N SER A 106 -9.53 18.67 -9.12
CA SER A 106 -9.28 20.12 -9.01
C SER A 106 -7.85 20.44 -8.55
N THR A 107 -7.25 19.59 -7.71
CA THR A 107 -5.90 19.78 -7.20
C THR A 107 -4.82 19.13 -8.08
N GLY A 108 -5.22 18.29 -9.04
CA GLY A 108 -4.32 17.61 -9.98
C GLY A 108 -3.50 16.46 -9.35
N VAL A 109 -3.90 15.95 -8.18
CA VAL A 109 -3.21 14.83 -7.53
C VAL A 109 -3.50 13.51 -8.24
N ASN A 110 -2.59 12.55 -8.07
CA ASN A 110 -2.68 11.25 -8.73
C ASN A 110 -3.68 10.31 -8.05
N PHE A 111 -3.81 10.39 -6.71
CA PHE A 111 -4.72 9.56 -5.91
C PHE A 111 -5.17 10.31 -4.66
N ILE A 112 -6.36 9.92 -4.15
CA ILE A 112 -6.87 10.32 -2.86
C ILE A 112 -7.38 9.10 -2.09
N GLY A 113 -6.76 8.82 -0.94
CA GLY A 113 -7.13 7.75 -0.03
C GLY A 113 -7.98 8.25 1.13
N GLY A 114 -8.64 7.33 1.83
CA GLY A 114 -9.47 7.63 3.01
C GLY A 114 -10.96 7.39 2.82
N PHE A 115 -11.42 6.87 1.67
CA PHE A 115 -12.77 6.30 1.58
C PHE A 115 -12.80 4.95 2.32
N SER A 116 -12.65 5.01 3.65
CA SER A 116 -12.22 3.89 4.49
C SER A 116 -13.09 3.71 5.73
N ALA A 117 -13.08 2.45 6.25
CA ALA A 117 -13.72 2.07 7.50
C ALA A 117 -12.78 1.26 8.39
N LEU A 118 -12.85 1.46 9.72
CA LEU A 118 -12.02 0.80 10.71
C LEU A 118 -12.89 -0.12 11.57
N VAL A 119 -13.02 -1.38 11.17
CA VAL A 119 -14.00 -2.33 11.74
C VAL A 119 -13.39 -3.46 12.58
N GLN A 120 -12.10 -3.36 12.91
CA GLN A 120 -11.42 -4.36 13.75
C GLN A 120 -12.04 -4.53 15.14
N LYS A 121 -12.67 -3.49 15.70
CA LYS A 121 -13.38 -3.53 17.00
C LYS A 121 -14.83 -3.95 16.87
N GLY A 122 -15.39 -3.85 15.70
CA GLY A 122 -16.80 -4.03 15.36
C GLY A 122 -17.21 -2.95 14.35
N ALA A 123 -18.30 -3.16 13.64
CA ALA A 123 -18.79 -2.24 12.62
C ALA A 123 -19.98 -1.44 13.13
N THR A 124 -19.89 -0.11 13.06
CA THR A 124 -21.02 0.80 13.24
C THR A 124 -21.96 0.78 12.03
N GLN A 125 -23.10 1.44 12.14
CA GLN A 125 -23.99 1.60 10.95
C GLN A 125 -23.32 2.45 9.86
N ALA A 126 -22.49 3.43 10.25
CA ALA A 126 -21.71 4.23 9.30
C ALA A 126 -20.68 3.38 8.56
N ASP A 127 -19.94 2.52 9.26
CA ASP A 127 -18.98 1.60 8.64
C ASP A 127 -19.65 0.66 7.63
N LYS A 128 -20.78 0.05 8.02
CA LYS A 128 -21.54 -0.84 7.13
C LYS A 128 -22.03 -0.12 5.87
N LYS A 129 -22.50 1.11 6.03
CA LYS A 129 -22.97 1.94 4.92
C LYS A 129 -21.83 2.34 3.97
N LEU A 130 -20.66 2.67 4.53
CA LEU A 130 -19.47 2.95 3.74
C LEU A 130 -19.02 1.72 2.96
N ILE A 131 -18.90 0.57 3.63
CA ILE A 131 -18.47 -0.69 3.00
C ILE A 131 -19.42 -1.07 1.85
N ALA A 132 -20.73 -0.98 2.06
CA ALA A 132 -21.72 -1.22 1.01
C ALA A 132 -21.63 -0.21 -0.16
N SER A 133 -21.08 0.98 0.06
CA SER A 133 -20.89 2.00 -0.98
C SER A 133 -19.62 1.81 -1.81
N ILE A 134 -18.66 0.98 -1.38
CA ILE A 134 -17.35 0.82 -2.02
C ILE A 134 -17.45 0.39 -3.49
N PRO A 135 -18.22 -0.64 -3.87
CA PRO A 135 -18.23 -1.13 -5.25
C PRO A 135 -18.67 -0.05 -6.24
N GLU A 136 -19.75 0.67 -5.93
CA GLU A 136 -20.24 1.75 -6.77
C GLU A 136 -19.27 2.94 -6.77
N ALA A 137 -18.78 3.36 -5.60
CA ALA A 137 -17.83 4.47 -5.48
C ALA A 137 -16.57 4.24 -6.33
N LEU A 138 -15.95 3.05 -6.26
CA LEU A 138 -14.74 2.75 -7.03
C LEU A 138 -14.99 2.51 -8.52
N ALA A 139 -16.21 2.16 -8.91
CA ALA A 139 -16.58 2.04 -10.32
C ALA A 139 -16.73 3.40 -11.02
N ILE A 140 -17.27 4.41 -10.32
CA ILE A 140 -17.60 5.72 -10.91
C ILE A 140 -16.56 6.82 -10.66
N THR A 141 -15.59 6.59 -9.77
CA THR A 141 -14.52 7.56 -9.47
C THR A 141 -13.19 7.13 -10.08
N ASP A 142 -12.35 8.11 -10.44
CA ASP A 142 -11.06 7.85 -11.08
C ASP A 142 -9.93 7.78 -10.04
N PHE A 143 -9.90 8.69 -9.06
CA PHE A 143 -8.76 8.90 -8.17
C PHE A 143 -8.97 8.37 -6.75
N VAL A 144 -10.21 8.04 -6.37
CA VAL A 144 -10.53 7.59 -5.01
C VAL A 144 -10.04 6.17 -4.76
N CYS A 145 -9.31 6.01 -3.65
CA CYS A 145 -8.89 4.72 -3.13
C CYS A 145 -9.58 4.43 -1.79
N SER A 146 -9.85 3.16 -1.55
CA SER A 146 -10.60 2.68 -0.38
C SER A 146 -9.82 1.65 0.40
N SER A 147 -10.08 1.57 1.71
CA SER A 147 -9.59 0.50 2.54
C SER A 147 -10.53 0.15 3.69
N VAL A 148 -10.45 -1.10 4.15
CA VAL A 148 -11.18 -1.56 5.33
C VAL A 148 -10.21 -2.30 6.25
N ASN A 149 -10.07 -1.84 7.50
CA ASN A 149 -9.24 -2.50 8.49
C ASN A 149 -10.09 -3.51 9.29
N VAL A 150 -9.91 -4.80 9.02
CA VAL A 150 -10.76 -5.88 9.57
C VAL A 150 -10.20 -6.53 10.83
N GLY A 151 -8.92 -6.31 11.13
CA GLY A 151 -8.24 -6.96 12.23
C GLY A 151 -7.16 -6.12 12.88
N SER A 152 -6.78 -6.50 14.08
CA SER A 152 -5.59 -5.99 14.75
C SER A 152 -5.07 -6.98 15.80
N THR A 153 -3.80 -6.84 16.15
CA THR A 153 -3.18 -7.64 17.22
C THR A 153 -3.91 -7.48 18.56
N ARG A 154 -4.55 -6.32 18.81
CA ARG A 154 -5.28 -6.04 20.06
C ARG A 154 -6.74 -6.48 20.04
N ALA A 155 -7.40 -6.40 18.89
CA ALA A 155 -8.82 -6.68 18.75
C ALA A 155 -9.14 -8.07 18.20
N GLY A 156 -8.16 -8.77 17.64
CA GLY A 156 -8.42 -9.99 16.87
C GLY A 156 -8.92 -9.67 15.46
N ILE A 157 -9.53 -10.64 14.80
CA ILE A 157 -10.05 -10.51 13.44
C ILE A 157 -11.57 -10.50 13.47
N ASN A 158 -12.18 -9.51 12.85
CA ASN A 158 -13.63 -9.42 12.67
C ASN A 158 -14.04 -10.25 11.44
N MET A 159 -14.45 -11.51 11.67
CA MET A 159 -14.78 -12.44 10.59
C MET A 159 -16.07 -12.07 9.84
N ASP A 160 -16.99 -11.33 10.47
CA ASP A 160 -18.17 -10.80 9.78
C ASP A 160 -17.74 -9.76 8.72
N ALA A 161 -16.81 -8.88 9.09
CA ALA A 161 -16.25 -7.92 8.15
C ALA A 161 -15.40 -8.60 7.05
N VAL A 162 -14.64 -9.63 7.39
CA VAL A 162 -13.87 -10.44 6.42
C VAL A 162 -14.82 -11.08 5.40
N ALA A 163 -15.92 -11.70 5.85
CA ALA A 163 -16.91 -12.29 4.97
C ALA A 163 -17.58 -11.24 4.07
N GLU A 164 -17.82 -10.05 4.58
CA GLU A 164 -18.36 -8.94 3.80
C GLU A 164 -17.37 -8.47 2.74
N MET A 165 -16.08 -8.32 3.10
CA MET A 165 -15.06 -7.84 2.17
C MET A 165 -14.85 -8.79 0.98
N GLY A 166 -14.96 -10.10 1.13
CA GLY A 166 -14.94 -11.02 -0.01
C GLY A 166 -16.06 -10.75 -1.01
N ARG A 167 -17.27 -10.44 -0.53
CA ARG A 167 -18.41 -10.04 -1.39
C ARG A 167 -18.18 -8.68 -2.06
N ILE A 168 -17.66 -7.70 -1.29
CA ILE A 168 -17.36 -6.35 -1.79
C ILE A 168 -16.29 -6.40 -2.89
N ILE A 169 -15.23 -7.19 -2.72
CA ILE A 169 -14.19 -7.36 -3.76
C ILE A 169 -14.82 -7.98 -5.02
N LYS A 170 -15.64 -9.00 -4.87
CA LYS A 170 -16.32 -9.65 -5.99
C LYS A 170 -17.22 -8.67 -6.75
N ASP A 171 -18.11 -7.93 -6.06
CA ASP A 171 -18.98 -6.92 -6.66
C ASP A 171 -18.18 -5.79 -7.32
N THR A 172 -17.10 -5.33 -6.67
CA THR A 172 -16.20 -4.30 -7.24
C THR A 172 -15.56 -4.77 -8.55
N ALA A 173 -15.10 -6.02 -8.60
CA ALA A 173 -14.51 -6.60 -9.81
C ALA A 173 -15.55 -6.68 -10.95
N GLU A 174 -16.76 -7.16 -10.64
CA GLU A 174 -17.85 -7.27 -11.62
C GLU A 174 -18.29 -5.91 -12.16
N ARG A 175 -18.41 -4.89 -11.31
CA ARG A 175 -18.77 -3.51 -11.73
C ARG A 175 -17.69 -2.82 -12.56
N THR A 176 -16.48 -3.31 -12.53
CA THR A 176 -15.34 -2.78 -13.31
C THR A 176 -14.79 -3.82 -14.28
N ALA A 177 -15.63 -4.76 -14.73
CA ALA A 177 -15.25 -5.83 -15.63
C ALA A 177 -14.74 -5.34 -16.99
N ASP A 178 -15.27 -4.23 -17.48
CA ASP A 178 -14.84 -3.52 -18.69
C ASP A 178 -13.37 -3.05 -18.63
N ARG A 179 -12.84 -2.91 -17.40
CA ARG A 179 -11.46 -2.52 -17.08
C ARG A 179 -10.70 -3.64 -16.34
N GLY A 180 -11.05 -4.92 -16.58
CA GLY A 180 -10.36 -6.07 -15.99
C GLY A 180 -10.45 -6.17 -14.46
N GLY A 181 -11.46 -5.58 -13.82
CA GLY A 181 -11.61 -5.57 -12.37
C GLY A 181 -10.78 -4.46 -11.69
N PHE A 182 -10.40 -3.41 -12.41
CA PHE A 182 -9.50 -2.33 -11.94
C PHE A 182 -9.96 -1.66 -10.63
N GLY A 183 -11.26 -1.63 -10.33
CA GLY A 183 -11.76 -1.14 -9.05
C GLY A 183 -11.09 -1.81 -7.85
N CYS A 184 -10.77 -3.10 -7.97
CA CYS A 184 -10.08 -3.85 -6.92
C CYS A 184 -8.61 -3.42 -6.71
N ALA A 185 -7.95 -2.87 -7.72
CA ALA A 185 -6.61 -2.29 -7.58
C ALA A 185 -6.60 -1.04 -6.68
N LYS A 186 -7.77 -0.39 -6.48
CA LYS A 186 -7.98 0.76 -5.61
C LYS A 186 -8.54 0.39 -4.23
N LEU A 187 -8.71 -0.90 -3.92
CA LEU A 187 -9.29 -1.41 -2.67
C LEU A 187 -8.31 -2.28 -1.90
N VAL A 188 -8.09 -1.96 -0.64
CA VAL A 188 -7.19 -2.71 0.24
C VAL A 188 -7.92 -3.15 1.51
N VAL A 189 -7.74 -4.41 1.90
CA VAL A 189 -8.19 -4.91 3.20
C VAL A 189 -6.98 -5.03 4.12
N PHE A 190 -7.05 -4.36 5.28
CA PHE A 190 -5.93 -4.31 6.23
C PHE A 190 -6.19 -5.13 7.50
N CYS A 191 -5.09 -5.60 8.09
CA CYS A 191 -4.95 -5.88 9.51
C CYS A 191 -3.81 -5.03 10.08
N ASN A 192 -3.99 -4.43 11.26
CA ASN A 192 -3.05 -3.47 11.86
C ASN A 192 -2.69 -2.30 10.91
N ALA A 193 -3.68 -1.70 10.27
CA ALA A 193 -3.45 -0.54 9.40
C ALA A 193 -2.72 0.57 10.15
N VAL A 194 -1.69 1.16 9.53
CA VAL A 194 -0.99 2.34 10.05
C VAL A 194 -1.69 3.62 9.60
N GLU A 195 -1.60 4.65 10.42
CA GLU A 195 -2.35 5.90 10.25
C GLU A 195 -1.60 6.98 9.45
N ASP A 196 -0.31 6.76 9.21
CA ASP A 196 0.63 7.70 8.57
C ASP A 196 1.15 7.23 7.20
N ASN A 197 0.56 6.18 6.63
CA ASN A 197 1.02 5.55 5.39
C ASN A 197 0.88 6.47 4.16
N PRO A 198 1.98 6.84 3.46
CA PRO A 198 1.90 7.66 2.26
C PRO A 198 1.81 6.83 0.96
N PHE A 199 2.01 5.51 1.02
CA PHE A 199 2.36 4.70 -0.13
C PHE A 199 1.21 3.92 -0.74
N MET A 200 0.45 3.21 0.10
CA MET A 200 -0.58 2.28 -0.41
C MET A 200 -1.77 3.01 -1.01
N ALA A 201 -2.34 2.43 -2.05
CA ALA A 201 -3.72 2.70 -2.39
C ALA A 201 -4.59 2.39 -1.15
N GLY A 202 -5.53 3.24 -0.80
CA GLY A 202 -6.33 3.05 0.41
C GLY A 202 -5.65 3.51 1.72
N ALA A 203 -4.49 4.16 1.65
CA ALA A 203 -3.96 4.93 2.79
C ALA A 203 -4.99 5.93 3.30
N PHE A 204 -4.97 6.20 4.60
CA PHE A 204 -5.84 7.20 5.23
C PHE A 204 -5.05 8.02 6.25
N HIS A 205 -5.61 9.17 6.62
CA HIS A 205 -5.06 10.05 7.64
C HIS A 205 -5.70 9.71 8.99
N GLY A 206 -4.88 9.29 9.95
CA GLY A 206 -5.35 8.87 11.27
C GLY A 206 -5.94 10.01 12.10
N VAL A 207 -6.82 9.67 13.03
CA VAL A 207 -7.44 10.65 13.93
C VAL A 207 -6.48 11.20 15.00
N GLY A 208 -5.35 10.51 15.22
CA GLY A 208 -4.28 10.94 16.12
C GLY A 208 -3.26 11.87 15.46
N GLU A 209 -3.34 12.05 14.15
CA GLU A 209 -2.43 12.87 13.37
C GLU A 209 -2.82 14.37 13.40
N PRO A 210 -1.89 15.31 13.09
CA PRO A 210 -2.19 16.73 12.95
C PRO A 210 -3.29 17.03 11.93
N ASP A 211 -3.91 18.23 12.00
CA ASP A 211 -4.95 18.65 11.04
C ASP A 211 -4.49 18.55 9.57
N CYS A 212 -3.19 18.82 9.33
CA CYS A 212 -2.57 18.64 8.03
C CYS A 212 -1.09 18.27 8.21
N ILE A 213 -0.58 17.33 7.39
CA ILE A 213 0.80 16.83 7.51
C ILE A 213 1.33 16.42 6.14
N ILE A 214 2.66 16.48 5.95
CA ILE A 214 3.35 15.96 4.76
C ILE A 214 4.09 14.68 5.13
N ASN A 215 3.72 13.59 4.46
CA ASN A 215 4.43 12.31 4.51
C ASN A 215 5.04 12.01 3.13
N VAL A 216 6.25 11.46 3.13
CA VAL A 216 6.96 11.16 1.87
C VAL A 216 7.31 9.70 1.81
N GLY A 217 6.99 9.08 0.68
CA GLY A 217 7.43 7.73 0.36
C GLY A 217 8.59 7.77 -0.61
N VAL A 218 9.69 7.11 -0.26
CA VAL A 218 10.88 6.98 -1.11
C VAL A 218 11.11 5.51 -1.43
N SER A 219 11.53 5.23 -2.67
CA SER A 219 11.74 3.89 -3.16
C SER A 219 13.09 3.77 -3.88
N GLY A 220 13.61 2.57 -3.95
CA GLY A 220 14.88 2.32 -4.64
C GLY A 220 15.27 0.84 -4.65
N PRO A 221 14.40 -0.10 -5.10
CA PRO A 221 14.81 -1.48 -5.31
C PRO A 221 16.02 -1.59 -6.24
N GLY A 222 16.06 -0.80 -7.32
CA GLY A 222 17.18 -0.75 -8.25
C GLY A 222 18.49 -0.32 -7.59
N VAL A 223 18.46 0.65 -6.66
CA VAL A 223 19.64 1.08 -5.91
C VAL A 223 20.19 -0.04 -5.04
N VAL A 224 19.30 -0.75 -4.33
CA VAL A 224 19.64 -1.90 -3.49
C VAL A 224 20.14 -3.06 -4.33
N HIS A 225 19.49 -3.35 -5.46
CA HIS A 225 19.91 -4.40 -6.40
C HIS A 225 21.32 -4.13 -6.95
N HIS A 226 21.61 -2.89 -7.34
CA HIS A 226 22.93 -2.51 -7.83
C HIS A 226 24.01 -2.68 -6.74
N ALA A 227 23.76 -2.15 -5.55
CA ALA A 227 24.69 -2.28 -4.43
C ALA A 227 24.93 -3.75 -4.02
N HIS A 228 23.93 -4.63 -4.18
CA HIS A 228 24.06 -6.04 -3.88
C HIS A 228 25.00 -6.77 -4.87
N LYS A 229 25.02 -6.35 -6.15
CA LYS A 229 25.91 -6.96 -7.16
C LYS A 229 27.39 -6.82 -6.77
N ASP A 230 27.78 -5.74 -6.09
CA ASP A 230 29.15 -5.49 -5.65
C ASP A 230 29.60 -6.47 -4.55
N VAL A 231 28.66 -7.12 -3.86
CA VAL A 231 28.91 -8.08 -2.78
C VAL A 231 28.39 -9.48 -3.10
N LYS A 232 28.20 -9.77 -4.39
CA LYS A 232 27.74 -11.10 -4.86
C LYS A 232 28.64 -12.22 -4.32
N GLY A 233 28.02 -13.24 -3.73
CA GLY A 233 28.74 -14.40 -3.17
C GLY A 233 29.43 -14.13 -1.83
N GLN A 234 29.33 -12.93 -1.27
CA GLN A 234 29.81 -12.63 0.08
C GLN A 234 28.87 -13.22 1.16
N PRO A 235 29.35 -13.40 2.39
CA PRO A 235 28.51 -13.83 3.51
C PRO A 235 27.32 -12.90 3.75
N PHE A 236 26.21 -13.43 4.29
CA PHE A 236 24.96 -12.68 4.48
C PHE A 236 25.07 -11.47 5.43
N ASP A 237 26.00 -11.47 6.37
CA ASP A 237 26.30 -10.32 7.23
C ASP A 237 26.88 -9.15 6.42
N VAL A 238 27.74 -9.41 5.44
CA VAL A 238 28.27 -8.40 4.50
C VAL A 238 27.15 -7.86 3.61
N VAL A 239 26.30 -8.74 3.09
CA VAL A 239 25.12 -8.35 2.30
C VAL A 239 24.18 -7.47 3.11
N ALA A 240 23.82 -7.87 4.33
CA ALA A 240 22.95 -7.09 5.22
C ALA A 240 23.51 -5.70 5.54
N GLU A 241 24.81 -5.61 5.81
CA GLU A 241 25.49 -4.32 6.07
C GLU A 241 25.47 -3.40 4.84
N THR A 242 25.66 -3.96 3.65
CA THR A 242 25.60 -3.22 2.39
C THR A 242 24.21 -2.67 2.12
N ILE A 243 23.17 -3.51 2.26
CA ILE A 243 21.76 -3.09 2.12
C ILE A 243 21.42 -2.00 3.13
N LYS A 244 21.82 -2.15 4.39
CA LYS A 244 21.58 -1.17 5.45
C LYS A 244 22.20 0.20 5.11
N LYS A 245 23.44 0.23 4.64
CA LYS A 245 24.10 1.48 4.22
C LYS A 245 23.42 2.13 3.03
N THR A 246 22.96 1.33 2.08
CA THR A 246 22.20 1.82 0.91
C THR A 246 20.85 2.40 1.33
N ALA A 247 20.11 1.68 2.16
CA ALA A 247 18.82 2.13 2.71
C ALA A 247 18.97 3.45 3.49
N PHE A 248 20.04 3.61 4.26
CA PHE A 248 20.37 4.86 4.94
C PHE A 248 20.45 6.03 3.94
N ARG A 249 21.21 5.88 2.84
CA ARG A 249 21.38 6.93 1.82
C ARG A 249 20.04 7.28 1.15
N VAL A 250 19.26 6.27 0.75
CA VAL A 250 17.94 6.46 0.13
C VAL A 250 17.00 7.22 1.07
N THR A 251 16.94 6.84 2.35
CA THR A 251 16.10 7.52 3.35
C THR A 251 16.49 9.00 3.51
N ARG A 252 17.81 9.33 3.52
CA ARG A 252 18.28 10.71 3.62
C ARG A 252 17.80 11.57 2.46
N MET A 253 17.69 11.01 1.26
CA MET A 253 17.14 11.70 0.09
C MET A 253 15.64 11.98 0.27
N GLY A 254 14.88 10.99 0.73
CA GLY A 254 13.46 11.17 1.04
C GLY A 254 13.22 12.24 2.10
N GLN A 255 14.04 12.27 3.15
CA GLN A 255 13.97 13.29 4.21
C GLN A 255 14.24 14.71 3.66
N LEU A 256 15.22 14.87 2.77
CA LEU A 256 15.51 16.16 2.15
C LEU A 256 14.29 16.70 1.40
N VAL A 257 13.65 15.86 0.58
CA VAL A 257 12.44 16.23 -0.16
C VAL A 257 11.28 16.54 0.79
N ALA A 258 11.11 15.74 1.84
CA ALA A 258 10.03 15.93 2.82
C ALA A 258 10.17 17.26 3.57
N GLN A 259 11.37 17.60 4.02
CA GLN A 259 11.64 18.86 4.71
C GLN A 259 11.38 20.06 3.80
N GLU A 260 11.81 19.99 2.55
CA GLU A 260 11.60 21.07 1.60
C GLU A 260 10.13 21.23 1.20
N ALA A 261 9.40 20.12 1.00
CA ALA A 261 7.96 20.15 0.77
C ALA A 261 7.22 20.78 1.96
N SER A 262 7.51 20.35 3.17
CA SER A 262 6.98 20.90 4.41
C SER A 262 7.21 22.42 4.51
N ARG A 263 8.44 22.87 4.26
CA ARG A 263 8.83 24.28 4.33
C ARG A 263 8.06 25.13 3.30
N ARG A 264 7.94 24.66 2.04
CA ARG A 264 7.27 25.42 0.96
C ARG A 264 5.76 25.48 1.16
N LEU A 265 5.16 24.37 1.62
CA LEU A 265 3.72 24.27 1.84
C LEU A 265 3.27 24.87 3.18
N GLY A 266 4.21 25.14 4.11
CA GLY A 266 3.86 25.61 5.45
C GLY A 266 3.09 24.56 6.27
N VAL A 267 3.31 23.26 5.99
CA VAL A 267 2.63 22.12 6.62
C VAL A 267 3.66 21.28 7.36
N PRO A 268 3.39 20.82 8.61
CA PRO A 268 4.35 20.00 9.35
C PRO A 268 4.84 18.78 8.57
N PHE A 269 6.12 18.44 8.76
CA PHE A 269 6.70 17.19 8.26
C PHE A 269 6.36 16.06 9.22
N GLY A 270 5.75 15.00 8.72
CA GLY A 270 5.40 13.78 9.44
C GLY A 270 6.51 12.73 9.33
N ILE A 271 6.41 11.85 8.35
CA ILE A 271 7.32 10.72 8.21
C ILE A 271 7.93 10.60 6.81
N VAL A 272 9.05 9.86 6.76
CA VAL A 272 9.57 9.24 5.56
C VAL A 272 9.30 7.74 5.64
N ASP A 273 8.62 7.23 4.64
CA ASP A 273 8.44 5.79 4.41
C ASP A 273 9.49 5.33 3.40
N LEU A 274 10.44 4.52 3.85
CA LEU A 274 11.37 3.83 2.96
C LEU A 274 10.81 2.47 2.63
N SER A 275 10.08 2.38 1.54
CA SER A 275 9.57 1.11 1.03
C SER A 275 10.22 0.77 -0.30
N LEU A 276 10.87 -0.40 -0.37
CA LEU A 276 11.31 -0.97 -1.63
C LEU A 276 10.07 -1.42 -2.42
N ALA A 277 9.41 -0.45 -3.04
CA ALA A 277 8.24 -0.67 -3.87
C ALA A 277 8.70 -0.72 -5.34
N PRO A 278 8.69 -1.91 -5.97
CA PRO A 278 9.19 -2.07 -7.33
C PRO A 278 8.31 -1.37 -8.35
N THR A 279 8.82 -1.27 -9.57
CA THR A 279 8.05 -0.93 -10.77
C THR A 279 8.20 -2.04 -11.81
N PRO A 280 7.36 -2.09 -12.85
CA PRO A 280 7.51 -3.05 -13.94
C PRO A 280 8.80 -2.86 -14.77
N ALA A 281 9.56 -1.80 -14.50
CA ALA A 281 10.81 -1.53 -15.20
C ALA A 281 11.89 -2.55 -14.87
N ILE A 282 12.63 -2.98 -15.90
CA ILE A 282 13.77 -3.89 -15.73
C ILE A 282 14.83 -3.21 -14.85
N GLY A 283 15.28 -3.91 -13.80
CA GLY A 283 16.28 -3.42 -12.86
C GLY A 283 15.70 -2.84 -11.58
N ASP A 284 14.38 -2.65 -11.50
CA ASP A 284 13.67 -2.13 -10.31
C ASP A 284 12.77 -3.20 -9.70
N SER A 285 13.36 -4.34 -9.29
CA SER A 285 12.65 -5.53 -8.82
C SER A 285 13.18 -6.00 -7.46
N VAL A 286 12.28 -6.24 -6.53
CA VAL A 286 12.58 -6.87 -5.24
C VAL A 286 12.89 -8.35 -5.44
N ALA A 287 12.18 -9.06 -6.33
CA ALA A 287 12.47 -10.45 -6.65
C ALA A 287 13.91 -10.65 -7.12
N ARG A 288 14.43 -9.75 -7.98
CA ARG A 288 15.81 -9.82 -8.47
C ARG A 288 16.83 -9.58 -7.36
N ILE A 289 16.53 -8.75 -6.37
CA ILE A 289 17.40 -8.63 -5.18
C ILE A 289 17.50 -9.97 -4.45
N LEU A 290 16.38 -10.68 -4.29
CA LEU A 290 16.36 -11.99 -3.62
C LEU A 290 17.11 -13.06 -4.42
N GLU A 291 17.01 -13.03 -5.75
CA GLU A 291 17.73 -13.93 -6.66
C GLU A 291 19.25 -13.69 -6.61
N GLU A 292 19.70 -12.43 -6.54
CA GLU A 292 21.13 -12.12 -6.36
C GLU A 292 21.70 -12.67 -5.04
N MET A 293 20.86 -12.94 -4.03
CA MET A 293 21.29 -13.63 -2.80
C MET A 293 21.59 -15.13 -3.01
N GLY A 294 21.48 -15.64 -4.24
CA GLY A 294 21.81 -17.00 -4.62
C GLY A 294 20.59 -17.89 -4.87
N LEU A 295 19.42 -17.32 -5.01
CA LEU A 295 18.22 -18.07 -5.42
C LEU A 295 18.13 -18.11 -6.95
N GLU A 296 17.87 -19.26 -7.53
CA GLU A 296 17.69 -19.41 -8.98
C GLU A 296 16.45 -18.63 -9.47
N THR A 297 15.37 -18.71 -8.70
CA THR A 297 14.10 -18.02 -8.97
C THR A 297 13.43 -17.65 -7.66
N CYS A 298 12.87 -16.44 -7.60
CA CYS A 298 12.03 -16.02 -6.49
C CYS A 298 10.85 -16.98 -6.31
N GLY A 299 10.52 -17.35 -5.07
CA GLY A 299 9.52 -18.38 -4.77
C GLY A 299 10.14 -19.73 -4.36
N THR A 300 11.37 -20.02 -4.78
CA THR A 300 12.09 -21.24 -4.35
C THR A 300 12.35 -21.27 -2.83
N HIS A 301 12.66 -22.43 -2.26
CA HIS A 301 13.04 -22.54 -0.84
C HIS A 301 14.25 -21.63 -0.53
N GLY A 302 14.15 -20.86 0.56
CA GLY A 302 15.11 -19.80 0.91
C GLY A 302 14.58 -18.39 0.67
N THR A 303 13.60 -18.18 -0.20
CA THR A 303 13.06 -16.85 -0.54
C THR A 303 12.56 -16.10 0.70
N THR A 304 11.81 -16.77 1.59
CA THR A 304 11.31 -16.15 2.83
C THR A 304 12.45 -15.69 3.75
N ALA A 305 13.53 -16.49 3.85
CA ALA A 305 14.70 -16.13 4.66
C ALA A 305 15.47 -14.94 4.04
N ALA A 306 15.66 -14.94 2.72
CA ALA A 306 16.29 -13.84 2.00
C ALA A 306 15.48 -12.53 2.15
N LEU A 307 14.15 -12.62 2.05
CA LEU A 307 13.25 -11.48 2.26
C LEU A 307 13.29 -10.97 3.71
N ALA A 308 13.40 -11.85 4.69
CA ALA A 308 13.55 -11.45 6.10
C ALA A 308 14.83 -10.64 6.31
N LEU A 309 15.95 -11.08 5.74
CA LEU A 309 17.21 -10.33 5.77
C LEU A 309 17.07 -8.97 5.08
N LEU A 310 16.51 -8.93 3.88
CA LEU A 310 16.30 -7.71 3.11
C LEU A 310 15.46 -6.71 3.90
N ASN A 311 14.30 -7.13 4.38
CA ASN A 311 13.35 -6.27 5.10
C ASN A 311 13.95 -5.70 6.40
N ASP A 312 14.65 -6.52 7.18
CA ASP A 312 15.32 -6.10 8.42
C ASP A 312 16.44 -5.09 8.14
N ALA A 313 17.29 -5.36 7.14
CA ALA A 313 18.40 -4.48 6.78
C ALA A 313 17.90 -3.11 6.29
N VAL A 314 16.83 -3.09 5.49
CA VAL A 314 16.18 -1.85 5.01
C VAL A 314 15.65 -1.04 6.18
N LYS A 315 14.89 -1.65 7.09
CA LYS A 315 14.35 -0.98 8.28
C LYS A 315 15.45 -0.40 9.16
N LYS A 316 16.51 -1.16 9.42
CA LYS A 316 17.66 -0.69 10.20
C LYS A 316 18.34 0.53 9.55
N GLY A 317 18.51 0.50 8.23
CA GLY A 317 19.06 1.64 7.48
C GLY A 317 18.18 2.88 7.57
N GLY A 318 16.88 2.73 7.43
CA GLY A 318 15.90 3.81 7.57
C GLY A 318 15.95 4.47 8.95
N VAL A 319 15.80 3.69 10.01
CA VAL A 319 15.82 4.18 11.41
C VAL A 319 17.12 4.89 11.77
N MET A 320 18.25 4.45 11.21
CA MET A 320 19.54 5.13 11.41
C MET A 320 19.64 6.46 10.66
N ALA A 321 18.89 6.63 9.58
CA ALA A 321 18.96 7.82 8.73
C ALA A 321 18.08 8.97 9.21
N SER A 322 16.95 8.68 9.84
CA SER A 322 15.93 9.65 10.23
C SER A 322 15.20 9.24 11.49
N SER A 323 14.86 10.20 12.35
CA SER A 323 13.93 10.03 13.47
C SER A 323 12.46 10.08 13.04
N HIS A 324 12.20 10.35 11.77
CA HIS A 324 10.87 10.46 11.16
C HIS A 324 10.54 9.27 10.27
N VAL A 325 11.03 8.07 10.57
CA VAL A 325 10.69 6.86 9.83
C VAL A 325 9.34 6.35 10.31
N GLY A 326 8.45 6.08 9.37
CA GLY A 326 7.09 5.59 9.66
C GLY A 326 6.48 4.84 8.46
N GLY A 327 5.16 4.82 8.39
CA GLY A 327 4.43 4.14 7.34
C GLY A 327 4.63 2.63 7.34
N LEU A 328 4.88 2.06 6.17
CA LEU A 328 5.07 0.63 5.98
C LEU A 328 6.53 0.21 5.86
N SER A 329 7.45 1.14 5.77
CA SER A 329 8.90 0.97 5.58
C SER A 329 9.41 -0.48 5.51
N GLY A 330 10.09 -0.84 4.42
CA GLY A 330 10.64 -2.18 4.22
C GLY A 330 10.52 -2.68 2.78
N ALA A 331 10.42 -3.99 2.57
CA ALA A 331 10.32 -4.59 1.25
C ALA A 331 8.86 -4.93 0.90
N PHE A 332 8.38 -4.42 -0.26
CA PHE A 332 7.10 -4.75 -0.87
C PHE A 332 7.24 -5.91 -1.84
N ILE A 333 6.19 -6.69 -1.99
CA ILE A 333 6.16 -7.85 -2.89
C ILE A 333 4.90 -7.86 -3.78
N PRO A 334 4.54 -6.74 -4.45
CA PRO A 334 3.41 -6.71 -5.37
C PRO A 334 3.71 -7.57 -6.59
N VAL A 335 2.75 -8.41 -7.00
CA VAL A 335 3.03 -9.33 -8.13
C VAL A 335 2.98 -8.59 -9.46
N SER A 336 2.05 -7.66 -9.68
CA SER A 336 1.94 -6.97 -10.98
C SER A 336 2.97 -5.88 -11.21
N GLU A 337 3.56 -5.34 -10.15
CA GLU A 337 4.45 -4.18 -10.18
C GLU A 337 5.94 -4.58 -10.18
N ASP A 338 6.28 -5.88 -10.15
CA ASP A 338 7.64 -6.41 -10.07
C ASP A 338 7.89 -7.43 -11.19
N GLU A 339 8.79 -7.11 -12.12
CA GLU A 339 9.05 -7.97 -13.27
C GLU A 339 9.57 -9.36 -12.87
N GLY A 340 10.32 -9.46 -11.79
CA GLY A 340 10.80 -10.75 -11.25
C GLY A 340 9.69 -11.55 -10.59
N MET A 341 8.78 -10.91 -9.84
CA MET A 341 7.59 -11.56 -9.27
C MET A 341 6.67 -12.07 -10.38
N ILE A 342 6.43 -11.27 -11.41
CA ILE A 342 5.67 -11.67 -12.61
C ILE A 342 6.29 -12.92 -13.25
N ALA A 343 7.61 -12.90 -13.47
CA ALA A 343 8.33 -14.03 -14.06
C ALA A 343 8.24 -15.29 -13.19
N ALA A 344 8.42 -15.15 -11.87
CA ALA A 344 8.35 -16.25 -10.92
C ALA A 344 6.93 -16.85 -10.83
N ALA A 345 5.90 -16.03 -10.86
CA ALA A 345 4.51 -16.50 -10.88
C ALA A 345 4.17 -17.22 -12.21
N ARG A 346 4.62 -16.70 -13.34
CA ARG A 346 4.43 -17.34 -14.65
C ARG A 346 5.15 -18.68 -14.78
N SER A 347 6.33 -18.82 -14.18
CA SER A 347 7.08 -20.09 -14.19
C SER A 347 6.51 -21.13 -13.22
N GLY A 348 5.59 -20.74 -12.33
CA GLY A 348 5.06 -21.60 -11.28
C GLY A 348 6.02 -21.78 -10.08
N ALA A 349 7.09 -21.01 -9.99
CA ALA A 349 7.97 -21.04 -8.81
C ALA A 349 7.36 -20.27 -7.62
N LEU A 350 6.55 -19.25 -7.91
CA LEU A 350 5.86 -18.43 -6.93
C LEU A 350 4.36 -18.73 -6.94
N HIS A 351 3.85 -19.30 -5.85
CA HIS A 351 2.44 -19.59 -5.61
C HIS A 351 1.89 -18.72 -4.50
N LEU A 352 0.56 -18.68 -4.35
CA LEU A 352 -0.12 -17.88 -3.33
C LEU A 352 0.34 -18.27 -1.90
N ASP A 353 0.40 -19.57 -1.60
CA ASP A 353 0.89 -20.06 -0.29
C ASP A 353 2.32 -19.60 0.03
N LYS A 354 3.16 -19.50 -1.01
CA LYS A 354 4.51 -18.98 -0.86
C LYS A 354 4.52 -17.49 -0.60
N LEU A 355 3.66 -16.74 -1.27
CA LEU A 355 3.46 -15.31 -1.00
C LEU A 355 2.97 -15.09 0.43
N GLU A 356 2.00 -15.86 0.92
CA GLU A 356 1.52 -15.79 2.30
C GLU A 356 2.67 -16.03 3.30
N ALA A 357 3.50 -17.06 3.07
CA ALA A 357 4.69 -17.28 3.89
C ALA A 357 5.68 -16.10 3.83
N MET A 358 5.83 -15.45 2.68
CA MET A 358 6.67 -14.25 2.51
C MET A 358 6.08 -13.04 3.23
N THR A 359 4.75 -12.92 3.31
CA THR A 359 4.08 -11.82 4.02
C THR A 359 4.31 -11.84 5.52
N CYS A 360 4.71 -12.96 6.10
CA CYS A 360 5.16 -12.99 7.49
C CYS A 360 6.37 -12.08 7.75
N VAL A 361 7.21 -11.84 6.76
CA VAL A 361 8.48 -11.13 6.87
C VAL A 361 8.63 -9.90 5.96
N CYS A 362 7.70 -9.65 5.06
CA CYS A 362 7.66 -8.42 4.25
C CYS A 362 7.10 -7.24 5.06
N SER A 363 6.98 -6.07 4.44
CA SER A 363 6.43 -4.88 5.11
C SER A 363 4.95 -4.66 4.87
N VAL A 364 4.33 -5.31 3.88
CA VAL A 364 2.93 -5.04 3.50
C VAL A 364 2.04 -6.26 3.64
N GLY A 365 2.04 -7.18 2.69
CA GLY A 365 1.12 -8.31 2.60
C GLY A 365 0.98 -8.79 1.16
N LEU A 366 -0.15 -9.42 0.85
CA LEU A 366 -0.52 -9.80 -0.51
C LEU A 366 -0.93 -8.56 -1.31
N ASP A 367 -0.17 -8.24 -2.33
CA ASP A 367 -0.37 -7.00 -3.06
C ASP A 367 -0.46 -7.24 -4.57
N MET A 368 -1.49 -6.67 -5.21
CA MET A 368 -1.76 -6.76 -6.65
C MET A 368 -1.81 -8.20 -7.16
N ILE A 369 -2.57 -9.04 -6.49
CA ILE A 369 -2.73 -10.46 -6.81
C ILE A 369 -3.96 -10.65 -7.70
N ALA A 370 -3.76 -10.98 -8.97
CA ALA A 370 -4.84 -11.39 -9.87
C ALA A 370 -5.16 -12.89 -9.66
N VAL A 371 -6.44 -13.19 -9.48
CA VAL A 371 -6.96 -14.54 -9.34
C VAL A 371 -8.08 -14.79 -10.39
N PRO A 372 -8.48 -16.05 -10.65
CA PRO A 372 -9.56 -16.33 -11.61
C PRO A 372 -10.84 -15.54 -11.30
N GLY A 373 -11.48 -15.07 -12.36
CA GLY A 373 -12.69 -14.26 -12.23
C GLY A 373 -13.88 -14.97 -11.58
N ASP A 374 -13.90 -16.30 -11.57
CA ASP A 374 -14.90 -17.15 -10.93
C ASP A 374 -14.57 -17.48 -9.46
N THR A 375 -13.42 -17.06 -8.94
CA THR A 375 -13.06 -17.23 -7.52
C THR A 375 -14.21 -16.76 -6.63
N THR A 376 -14.61 -17.62 -5.69
CA THR A 376 -15.79 -17.36 -4.82
C THR A 376 -15.49 -16.27 -3.79
N ALA A 377 -16.53 -15.56 -3.35
CA ALA A 377 -16.40 -14.59 -2.26
C ALA A 377 -15.87 -15.23 -0.97
N ALA A 378 -16.20 -16.50 -0.71
CA ALA A 378 -15.73 -17.24 0.44
C ALA A 378 -14.21 -17.52 0.34
N THR A 379 -13.71 -17.91 -0.83
CA THR A 379 -12.26 -18.10 -1.06
C THR A 379 -11.52 -16.79 -0.87
N LEU A 380 -12.01 -15.68 -1.43
CA LEU A 380 -11.43 -14.34 -1.22
C LEU A 380 -11.40 -13.96 0.27
N SER A 381 -12.50 -14.25 0.99
CA SER A 381 -12.59 -14.01 2.44
C SER A 381 -11.60 -14.87 3.23
N ALA A 382 -11.39 -16.12 2.85
CA ALA A 382 -10.44 -17.01 3.53
C ALA A 382 -9.00 -16.51 3.36
N ILE A 383 -8.60 -16.08 2.16
CA ILE A 383 -7.28 -15.46 1.91
C ILE A 383 -7.10 -14.19 2.78
N ILE A 384 -8.15 -13.35 2.89
CA ILE A 384 -8.12 -12.18 3.77
C ILE A 384 -7.93 -12.59 5.24
N ALA A 385 -8.60 -13.67 5.67
CA ALA A 385 -8.49 -14.17 7.04
C ALA A 385 -7.07 -14.67 7.36
N ASP A 386 -6.43 -15.38 6.44
CA ASP A 386 -5.06 -15.90 6.58
C ASP A 386 -4.05 -14.74 6.68
N GLU A 387 -4.15 -13.76 5.81
CA GLU A 387 -3.31 -12.54 5.89
C GLU A 387 -3.55 -11.74 7.18
N ALA A 388 -4.81 -11.61 7.59
CA ALA A 388 -5.13 -10.95 8.85
C ALA A 388 -4.56 -11.71 10.05
N ALA A 389 -4.56 -13.05 10.01
CA ALA A 389 -3.95 -13.88 11.05
C ALA A 389 -2.44 -13.70 11.11
N ILE A 390 -1.76 -13.66 9.96
CA ILE A 390 -0.33 -13.35 9.86
C ILE A 390 -0.03 -11.99 10.48
N GLY A 391 -0.77 -10.95 10.10
CA GLY A 391 -0.60 -9.60 10.65
C GLY A 391 -0.84 -9.54 12.16
N MET A 392 -1.93 -10.15 12.62
CA MET A 392 -2.34 -10.18 14.01
C MET A 392 -1.28 -10.86 14.90
N VAL A 393 -0.82 -12.04 14.52
CA VAL A 393 0.14 -12.84 15.32
C VAL A 393 1.52 -12.20 15.34
N ASN A 394 1.97 -11.66 14.22
CA ASN A 394 3.30 -11.04 14.10
C ASN A 394 3.35 -9.57 14.52
N SER A 395 2.22 -8.97 14.95
CA SER A 395 2.12 -7.54 15.31
C SER A 395 2.64 -6.62 14.20
N LYS A 396 2.32 -6.95 12.96
CA LYS A 396 2.69 -6.18 11.77
C LYS A 396 1.46 -5.82 10.96
N THR A 397 1.55 -4.78 10.16
CA THR A 397 0.53 -4.51 9.14
C THR A 397 0.56 -5.60 8.07
N THR A 398 -0.60 -6.13 7.74
CA THR A 398 -0.82 -6.87 6.50
C THR A 398 -1.93 -6.20 5.70
N ALA A 399 -1.74 -6.18 4.38
CA ALA A 399 -2.67 -5.65 3.41
C ALA A 399 -3.01 -6.74 2.40
N VAL A 400 -4.25 -6.74 1.92
CA VAL A 400 -4.71 -7.66 0.88
C VAL A 400 -5.32 -6.84 -0.24
N ARG A 401 -4.72 -6.91 -1.44
CA ARG A 401 -5.21 -6.32 -2.68
C ARG A 401 -5.38 -7.42 -3.71
N LEU A 402 -6.56 -8.06 -3.68
CA LEU A 402 -6.96 -9.16 -4.56
C LEU A 402 -7.81 -8.65 -5.72
N ILE A 403 -7.56 -9.16 -6.90
CA ILE A 403 -8.26 -8.79 -8.13
C ILE A 403 -8.80 -10.05 -8.79
N PRO A 404 -10.05 -10.48 -8.47
CA PRO A 404 -10.70 -11.53 -9.23
C PRO A 404 -11.01 -11.00 -10.62
N ALA A 405 -10.21 -11.41 -11.62
CA ALA A 405 -10.21 -10.85 -12.96
C ALA A 405 -11.38 -11.39 -13.79
N PRO A 406 -12.42 -10.59 -14.10
CA PRO A 406 -13.62 -11.10 -14.77
C PRO A 406 -13.30 -11.72 -16.13
N GLY A 407 -13.79 -12.95 -16.36
CA GLY A 407 -13.60 -13.68 -17.61
C GLY A 407 -12.18 -14.24 -17.83
N LYS A 408 -11.28 -14.12 -16.85
CA LYS A 408 -9.91 -14.64 -16.93
C LYS A 408 -9.76 -15.92 -16.10
N VAL A 409 -8.85 -16.79 -16.54
CA VAL A 409 -8.49 -18.06 -15.91
C VAL A 409 -7.01 -18.12 -15.61
N VAL A 410 -6.58 -19.12 -14.83
CA VAL A 410 -5.17 -19.33 -14.50
C VAL A 410 -4.29 -19.34 -15.76
N GLY A 411 -3.21 -18.58 -15.73
CA GLY A 411 -2.27 -18.41 -16.84
C GLY A 411 -2.57 -17.23 -17.76
N ASP A 412 -3.76 -16.65 -17.70
CA ASP A 412 -4.04 -15.39 -18.40
C ASP A 412 -3.25 -14.23 -17.76
N THR A 413 -3.26 -13.08 -18.42
CA THR A 413 -2.66 -11.83 -17.90
C THR A 413 -3.72 -10.75 -17.82
N VAL A 414 -3.66 -9.94 -16.74
CA VAL A 414 -4.46 -8.72 -16.56
C VAL A 414 -3.54 -7.52 -16.69
N GLU A 415 -3.89 -6.58 -17.55
CA GLU A 415 -3.14 -5.35 -17.74
C GLU A 415 -3.77 -4.21 -16.93
N PHE A 416 -2.97 -3.57 -16.06
CA PHE A 416 -3.40 -2.41 -15.29
C PHE A 416 -2.79 -1.11 -15.81
N GLY A 417 -1.68 -1.22 -16.53
CA GLY A 417 -0.95 -0.09 -17.11
C GLY A 417 -0.15 0.75 -16.11
N GLY A 418 0.70 1.62 -16.64
CA GLY A 418 1.54 2.52 -15.85
C GLY A 418 2.38 1.81 -14.79
N LEU A 419 2.43 2.35 -13.59
CA LEU A 419 3.17 1.77 -12.47
C LEU A 419 2.54 0.49 -11.90
N LEU A 420 1.26 0.24 -12.14
CA LEU A 420 0.57 -0.95 -11.66
C LEU A 420 0.87 -2.20 -12.51
N GLY A 421 1.43 -2.02 -13.70
CA GLY A 421 1.94 -3.07 -14.56
C GLY A 421 0.93 -4.08 -15.04
N SER A 422 1.30 -5.37 -15.02
CA SER A 422 0.46 -6.49 -15.44
C SER A 422 0.62 -7.68 -14.50
N ALA A 423 -0.47 -8.38 -14.17
CA ALA A 423 -0.44 -9.55 -13.31
C ALA A 423 -0.77 -10.83 -14.07
N PRO A 424 0.00 -11.92 -13.90
CA PRO A 424 -0.48 -13.25 -14.25
C PRO A 424 -1.62 -13.65 -13.29
N VAL A 425 -2.66 -14.28 -13.83
CA VAL A 425 -3.75 -14.83 -13.02
C VAL A 425 -3.23 -16.08 -12.30
N MET A 426 -3.12 -16.00 -10.99
CA MET A 426 -2.55 -17.04 -10.13
C MET A 426 -3.63 -18.04 -9.68
N PRO A 427 -3.28 -19.34 -9.54
CA PRO A 427 -4.21 -20.32 -9.03
C PRO A 427 -4.55 -20.08 -7.56
N VAL A 428 -5.79 -20.41 -7.18
CA VAL A 428 -6.27 -20.53 -5.79
C VAL A 428 -6.69 -21.97 -5.54
N HIS A 429 -6.74 -22.39 -4.27
CA HIS A 429 -7.24 -23.72 -3.91
C HIS A 429 -8.71 -23.89 -4.34
N ALA A 430 -9.03 -25.08 -4.83
CA ALA A 430 -10.38 -25.41 -5.32
C ALA A 430 -11.35 -25.82 -4.20
N GLU A 431 -10.80 -26.23 -3.04
CA GLU A 431 -11.57 -26.66 -1.89
C GLU A 431 -12.33 -25.50 -1.27
N SER A 432 -13.61 -25.76 -0.87
CA SER A 432 -14.48 -24.71 -0.34
C SER A 432 -14.10 -24.27 1.07
N SER A 433 -14.05 -22.95 1.28
CA SER A 433 -13.94 -22.29 2.58
C SER A 433 -15.29 -21.78 3.12
N ASP A 434 -16.41 -22.10 2.46
CA ASP A 434 -17.73 -21.55 2.78
C ASP A 434 -18.14 -21.78 4.24
N ALA A 435 -17.99 -23.00 4.75
CA ALA A 435 -18.32 -23.33 6.13
C ALA A 435 -17.45 -22.60 7.15
N PHE A 436 -16.17 -22.37 6.84
CA PHE A 436 -15.26 -21.61 7.69
C PHE A 436 -15.67 -20.14 7.75
N VAL A 437 -15.88 -19.51 6.61
CA VAL A 437 -16.25 -18.10 6.51
C VAL A 437 -17.65 -17.83 7.09
N ALA A 438 -18.60 -18.72 6.86
CA ALA A 438 -19.97 -18.62 7.36
C ALA A 438 -20.09 -18.68 8.90
N ARG A 439 -19.05 -19.11 9.61
CA ARG A 439 -19.05 -19.08 11.09
C ARG A 439 -19.13 -17.66 11.64
N GLY A 440 -18.58 -16.67 10.93
CA GLY A 440 -18.61 -15.27 11.35
C GLY A 440 -17.96 -15.01 12.71
N GLY A 441 -18.40 -13.97 13.36
CA GLY A 441 -17.96 -13.60 14.71
C GLY A 441 -16.53 -13.06 14.74
N ARG A 442 -15.72 -13.55 15.68
CA ARG A 442 -14.37 -13.02 15.89
C ARG A 442 -13.34 -14.13 16.13
N ILE A 443 -12.20 -14.07 15.45
CA ILE A 443 -10.99 -14.78 15.89
C ILE A 443 -10.36 -13.92 16.99
N PRO A 444 -10.22 -14.45 18.23
CA PRO A 444 -9.71 -13.67 19.36
C PRO A 444 -8.27 -13.17 19.13
N ALA A 445 -7.93 -12.07 19.81
CA ALA A 445 -6.56 -11.58 19.87
C ALA A 445 -5.61 -12.64 20.46
N PRO A 446 -4.37 -12.76 19.95
CA PRO A 446 -3.40 -13.72 20.47
C PRO A 446 -2.96 -13.35 21.89
N MET A 447 -2.49 -14.34 22.64
CA MET A 447 -1.95 -14.13 23.99
C MET A 447 -0.61 -13.40 23.90
N GLN A 448 -0.60 -12.10 24.19
CA GLN A 448 0.60 -11.25 24.10
C GLN A 448 1.70 -11.67 25.09
N SER A 449 1.31 -12.14 26.29
CA SER A 449 2.25 -12.54 27.34
C SER A 449 3.09 -13.78 27.01
N LEU A 450 2.73 -14.53 25.97
CA LEU A 450 3.45 -15.74 25.53
C LEU A 450 4.29 -15.50 24.27
N LYS A 451 4.46 -14.26 23.85
CA LYS A 451 5.42 -13.89 22.81
C LYS A 451 6.82 -13.84 23.42
N ASN A 452 7.55 -14.88 23.24
CA ASN A 452 8.97 -14.94 23.57
C ASN A 452 9.81 -15.00 22.29
#